data_52345a8c3915b418af1f588212afa763
#
_entry.id   52345a8c3915b418af1f588212afa763
#
_cell.length_a   1.000
_cell.length_b   1.000
_cell.length_c   1.000
_cell.angle_alpha   90.00
_cell.angle_beta   90.00
_cell.angle_gamma   90.00
#
_symmetry.space_group_name_H-M   'P 1'
#
loop_
_entity.id
_entity.type
_entity.pdbx_description
1 polymer ?
#
loop_
_entity_poly.entity_id
_entity_poly.type
_entity_poly.pdbx_seq_one_letter_code
_entity_poly.pdbx_strand_id
1 'polypeptide(L)'
;MTVSVALASFNGGRFIREQLESIAVQTLPPTELVVSDDGSIDDTCALVDSFARDAPFPVHLHHRNAERLGVGSNFMRAASRCSGDHVAFADQDDVWLETKLELCSAALERHGARLVVHACEVVDEALVPLGRAVPAIPEERVAEPLTTPRWAEAPGMAMVFERDLLSVLPWESRPSAHHGHGRLLHDEWVLALARLTGRAAFLPDRLVLYRQHEVNVEGTPEPSRPPLAIGAEYYRLRSAQARDWAELLGDGPFADEGSAWARLADALDLRALVHDSDRGRIARASLLGRAARGGVYRPRSREGFGVRGLLRDAALVVSGR
;
A
#
# COMPACT_ATOMS: atom_id res chain seq x y z
N MET A 1 -6.11 -24.33 2.26
CA MET A 1 -5.87 -22.87 2.51
C MET A 1 -7.20 -22.21 2.80
N THR A 2 -7.34 -21.47 3.88
CA THR A 2 -8.57 -20.72 4.24
C THR A 2 -8.33 -19.24 4.00
N VAL A 3 -9.27 -18.55 3.32
CA VAL A 3 -9.16 -17.12 3.02
C VAL A 3 -10.36 -16.39 3.58
N SER A 4 -10.14 -15.43 4.49
CA SER A 4 -11.17 -14.48 4.92
C SER A 4 -11.11 -13.22 4.05
N VAL A 5 -12.27 -12.63 3.76
CA VAL A 5 -12.35 -11.32 3.11
C VAL A 5 -12.57 -10.23 4.16
N ALA A 6 -11.70 -9.22 4.20
CA ALA A 6 -11.82 -8.06 5.05
C ALA A 6 -12.28 -6.86 4.24
N LEU A 7 -13.53 -6.44 4.41
CA LEU A 7 -14.15 -5.33 3.71
C LEU A 7 -14.33 -4.13 4.65
N ALA A 8 -13.85 -2.97 4.24
CA ALA A 8 -14.09 -1.71 4.92
C ALA A 8 -15.18 -0.92 4.21
N SER A 9 -16.18 -0.43 4.95
CA SER A 9 -17.26 0.35 4.37
C SER A 9 -17.48 1.69 5.08
N PHE A 10 -17.90 2.69 4.29
CA PHE A 10 -18.40 3.97 4.74
C PHE A 10 -19.20 4.65 3.63
N ASN A 11 -20.53 4.79 3.81
CA ASN A 11 -21.45 5.37 2.84
C ASN A 11 -21.30 4.76 1.42
N GLY A 12 -21.22 3.43 1.36
CA GLY A 12 -20.99 2.65 0.12
C GLY A 12 -22.26 2.11 -0.52
N GLY A 13 -23.44 2.52 -0.06
CA GLY A 13 -24.74 1.97 -0.48
C GLY A 13 -24.97 1.93 -1.98
N ARG A 14 -24.28 2.80 -2.73
CA ARG A 14 -24.39 2.86 -4.18
C ARG A 14 -23.79 1.64 -4.89
N PHE A 15 -22.67 1.10 -4.39
CA PHE A 15 -21.87 0.08 -5.10
C PHE A 15 -21.70 -1.22 -4.33
N ILE A 16 -21.85 -1.21 -3.00
CA ILE A 16 -21.51 -2.35 -2.15
C ILE A 16 -22.21 -3.65 -2.53
N ARG A 17 -23.43 -3.58 -3.09
CA ARG A 17 -24.17 -4.76 -3.54
C ARG A 17 -23.40 -5.53 -4.63
N GLU A 18 -22.91 -4.82 -5.66
CA GLU A 18 -22.13 -5.44 -6.75
C GLU A 18 -20.85 -6.08 -6.22
N GLN A 19 -20.16 -5.42 -5.28
CA GLN A 19 -18.99 -5.97 -4.64
C GLN A 19 -19.32 -7.25 -3.86
N LEU A 20 -20.35 -7.25 -3.03
CA LEU A 20 -20.78 -8.42 -2.26
C LEU A 20 -21.17 -9.60 -3.18
N GLU A 21 -21.90 -9.34 -4.26
CA GLU A 21 -22.29 -10.34 -5.26
C GLU A 21 -21.05 -10.92 -5.97
N SER A 22 -20.05 -10.10 -6.29
CA SER A 22 -18.80 -10.56 -6.91
C SER A 22 -17.95 -11.44 -5.97
N ILE A 23 -18.01 -11.22 -4.67
CA ILE A 23 -17.37 -12.10 -3.69
C ILE A 23 -18.14 -13.42 -3.55
N ALA A 24 -19.47 -13.41 -3.69
CA ALA A 24 -20.28 -14.60 -3.55
C ALA A 24 -20.06 -15.64 -4.66
N VAL A 25 -19.64 -15.20 -5.85
CA VAL A 25 -19.44 -16.07 -7.04
C VAL A 25 -17.99 -16.50 -7.23
N GLN A 26 -17.13 -16.32 -6.25
CA GLN A 26 -15.72 -16.75 -6.33
C GLN A 26 -15.62 -18.28 -6.54
N THR A 27 -14.76 -18.72 -7.49
CA THR A 27 -14.49 -20.14 -7.75
C THR A 27 -13.88 -20.84 -6.56
N LEU A 28 -13.07 -20.15 -5.78
CA LEU A 28 -12.66 -20.53 -4.41
C LEU A 28 -13.46 -19.69 -3.41
N PRO A 29 -14.54 -20.23 -2.80
CA PRO A 29 -15.33 -19.46 -1.87
C PRO A 29 -14.50 -19.00 -0.67
N PRO A 30 -14.68 -17.77 -0.18
CA PRO A 30 -14.03 -17.34 1.05
C PRO A 30 -14.57 -18.14 2.25
N THR A 31 -13.74 -18.29 3.28
CA THR A 31 -14.15 -18.90 4.55
C THR A 31 -15.19 -18.05 5.27
N GLU A 32 -15.08 -16.75 5.13
CA GLU A 32 -15.98 -15.75 5.70
C GLU A 32 -15.77 -14.38 5.03
N LEU A 33 -16.74 -13.51 5.18
CA LEU A 33 -16.64 -12.07 4.91
C LEU A 33 -16.79 -11.29 6.20
N VAL A 34 -15.78 -10.52 6.57
CA VAL A 34 -15.79 -9.63 7.72
C VAL A 34 -15.91 -8.19 7.21
N VAL A 35 -17.04 -7.55 7.51
CA VAL A 35 -17.30 -6.14 7.14
C VAL A 35 -17.12 -5.26 8.36
N SER A 36 -16.30 -4.21 8.25
CA SER A 36 -16.18 -3.16 9.25
C SER A 36 -16.76 -1.86 8.69
N ASP A 37 -17.84 -1.37 9.31
CA ASP A 37 -18.48 -0.13 8.89
C ASP A 37 -18.05 1.06 9.76
N ASP A 38 -17.57 2.11 9.12
CA ASP A 38 -17.03 3.32 9.78
C ASP A 38 -18.08 4.40 10.04
N GLY A 39 -19.33 3.97 10.31
CA GLY A 39 -20.42 4.85 10.68
C GLY A 39 -21.25 5.36 9.50
N SER A 40 -21.56 4.48 8.53
CA SER A 40 -22.47 4.80 7.42
C SER A 40 -23.83 5.31 7.91
N ILE A 41 -24.36 6.28 7.18
CA ILE A 41 -25.69 6.89 7.42
C ILE A 41 -26.66 6.60 6.27
N ASP A 42 -26.18 5.95 5.21
CA ASP A 42 -26.96 5.47 4.07
C ASP A 42 -27.37 3.98 4.24
N ASP A 43 -27.82 3.35 3.17
CA ASP A 43 -28.32 1.97 3.19
C ASP A 43 -27.20 0.90 3.25
N THR A 44 -25.92 1.27 3.37
CA THR A 44 -24.76 0.35 3.36
C THR A 44 -24.99 -0.84 4.30
N CYS A 45 -25.21 -0.58 5.59
CA CYS A 45 -25.37 -1.65 6.58
C CYS A 45 -26.60 -2.53 6.28
N ALA A 46 -27.73 -1.93 5.85
CA ALA A 46 -28.93 -2.69 5.50
C ALA A 46 -28.72 -3.61 4.28
N LEU A 47 -27.91 -3.18 3.30
CA LEU A 47 -27.54 -3.98 2.14
C LEU A 47 -26.65 -5.16 2.54
N VAL A 48 -25.67 -4.95 3.44
CA VAL A 48 -24.82 -6.04 3.96
C VAL A 48 -25.65 -7.03 4.77
N ASP A 49 -26.53 -6.57 5.66
CA ASP A 49 -27.43 -7.44 6.45
C ASP A 49 -28.38 -8.25 5.53
N SER A 50 -28.85 -7.64 4.46
CA SER A 50 -29.69 -8.33 3.46
C SER A 50 -28.89 -9.42 2.74
N PHE A 51 -27.69 -9.13 2.27
CA PHE A 51 -26.80 -10.08 1.62
C PHE A 51 -26.42 -11.24 2.55
N ALA A 52 -26.15 -10.96 3.82
CA ALA A 52 -25.74 -11.96 4.81
C ALA A 52 -26.78 -13.09 5.02
N ARG A 53 -28.06 -12.86 4.73
CA ARG A 53 -29.12 -13.86 4.90
C ARG A 53 -29.04 -15.01 3.87
N ASP A 54 -28.55 -14.70 2.67
CA ASP A 54 -28.53 -15.61 1.54
C ASP A 54 -27.10 -15.93 1.05
N ALA A 55 -26.06 -15.36 1.72
CA ALA A 55 -24.67 -15.55 1.36
C ALA A 55 -24.24 -17.01 1.47
N PRO A 56 -23.41 -17.53 0.54
CA PRO A 56 -22.94 -18.93 0.57
C PRO A 56 -21.85 -19.21 1.64
N PHE A 57 -21.46 -18.20 2.42
CA PHE A 57 -20.46 -18.25 3.49
C PHE A 57 -20.90 -17.33 4.65
N PRO A 58 -20.32 -17.47 5.84
CA PRO A 58 -20.57 -16.57 6.97
C PRO A 58 -20.22 -15.10 6.66
N VAL A 59 -21.10 -14.20 7.02
CA VAL A 59 -20.89 -12.74 6.90
C VAL A 59 -21.01 -12.12 8.29
N HIS A 60 -19.97 -11.42 8.71
CA HIS A 60 -19.86 -10.77 10.01
C HIS A 60 -19.82 -9.25 9.83
N LEU A 61 -20.95 -8.58 10.06
CA LEU A 61 -21.02 -7.12 10.02
C LEU A 61 -20.72 -6.53 11.41
N HIS A 62 -19.64 -5.81 11.52
CA HIS A 62 -19.29 -5.01 12.69
C HIS A 62 -19.79 -3.58 12.51
N HIS A 63 -21.02 -3.36 13.01
CA HIS A 63 -21.69 -2.08 12.96
C HIS A 63 -20.93 -1.00 13.69
N ARG A 64 -21.08 0.20 13.14
CA ARG A 64 -20.69 1.53 13.62
C ARG A 64 -19.62 1.57 14.70
N ASN A 65 -18.51 2.09 14.32
CA ASN A 65 -17.60 2.65 15.30
C ASN A 65 -18.30 3.80 16.05
N ALA A 66 -18.10 3.89 17.35
CA ALA A 66 -18.59 5.02 18.13
C ALA A 66 -18.01 6.36 17.61
N GLU A 67 -16.78 6.28 17.09
CA GLU A 67 -16.06 7.34 16.40
C GLU A 67 -15.49 6.80 15.09
N ARG A 68 -15.37 7.65 14.07
CA ARG A 68 -14.77 7.28 12.80
C ARG A 68 -13.30 6.90 12.97
N LEU A 69 -12.92 5.75 12.45
CA LEU A 69 -11.54 5.25 12.48
C LEU A 69 -10.69 5.76 11.31
N GLY A 70 -11.34 6.10 10.20
CA GLY A 70 -10.70 6.35 8.91
C GLY A 70 -10.33 5.06 8.18
N VAL A 71 -10.03 5.18 6.88
CA VAL A 71 -9.89 4.05 5.94
C VAL A 71 -8.93 2.99 6.45
N GLY A 72 -7.68 3.34 6.74
CA GLY A 72 -6.65 2.36 7.13
C GLY A 72 -7.01 1.59 8.41
N SER A 73 -7.50 2.29 9.45
CA SER A 73 -7.89 1.63 10.71
C SER A 73 -9.17 0.82 10.58
N ASN A 74 -10.09 1.20 9.68
CA ASN A 74 -11.30 0.45 9.39
C ASN A 74 -10.97 -0.88 8.71
N PHE A 75 -10.06 -0.90 7.73
CA PHE A 75 -9.53 -2.14 7.13
C PHE A 75 -8.84 -3.02 8.15
N MET A 76 -7.96 -2.46 8.98
CA MET A 76 -7.23 -3.23 10.00
C MET A 76 -8.18 -3.81 11.05
N ARG A 77 -9.26 -3.11 11.38
CA ARG A 77 -10.32 -3.63 12.25
C ARG A 77 -11.04 -4.82 11.63
N ALA A 78 -11.37 -4.78 10.35
CA ALA A 78 -11.94 -5.94 9.65
C ALA A 78 -10.94 -7.10 9.64
N ALA A 79 -9.70 -6.85 9.20
CA ALA A 79 -8.66 -7.87 9.09
C ALA A 79 -8.31 -8.53 10.43
N SER A 80 -8.28 -7.76 11.54
CA SER A 80 -8.01 -8.31 12.87
C SER A 80 -9.08 -9.28 13.40
N ARG A 81 -10.26 -9.31 12.77
CA ARG A 81 -11.38 -10.21 13.10
C ARG A 81 -11.49 -11.40 12.18
N CYS A 82 -10.69 -11.44 11.13
CA CYS A 82 -10.63 -12.57 10.23
C CYS A 82 -10.04 -13.80 10.94
N SER A 83 -10.60 -14.98 10.66
CA SER A 83 -10.18 -16.26 11.24
C SER A 83 -9.38 -17.14 10.27
N GLY A 84 -9.48 -16.89 8.96
CA GLY A 84 -8.75 -17.65 7.93
C GLY A 84 -7.24 -17.49 8.04
N ASP A 85 -6.49 -18.42 7.44
CA ASP A 85 -5.03 -18.37 7.39
C ASP A 85 -4.53 -17.17 6.59
N HIS A 86 -5.32 -16.75 5.60
CA HIS A 86 -5.05 -15.62 4.72
C HIS A 86 -6.19 -14.62 4.76
N VAL A 87 -5.86 -13.36 4.44
CA VAL A 87 -6.81 -12.23 4.35
C VAL A 87 -6.71 -11.60 2.97
N ALA A 88 -7.86 -11.34 2.36
CA ALA A 88 -8.01 -10.52 1.17
C ALA A 88 -8.68 -9.20 1.54
N PHE A 89 -8.07 -8.06 1.21
CA PHE A 89 -8.74 -6.77 1.36
C PHE A 89 -9.76 -6.53 0.24
N ALA A 90 -10.88 -5.92 0.59
CA ALA A 90 -11.94 -5.56 -0.34
C ALA A 90 -12.44 -4.13 -0.08
N ASP A 91 -12.38 -3.28 -1.10
CA ASP A 91 -13.05 -1.99 -1.10
C ASP A 91 -14.55 -2.20 -1.41
N GLN A 92 -15.38 -1.27 -0.96
CA GLN A 92 -16.86 -1.39 -1.04
C GLN A 92 -17.43 -1.12 -2.44
N ASP A 93 -16.62 -0.59 -3.35
CA ASP A 93 -17.03 0.03 -4.62
C ASP A 93 -16.42 -0.64 -5.87
N ASP A 94 -15.65 -1.70 -5.69
CA ASP A 94 -15.04 -2.50 -6.74
C ASP A 94 -15.92 -3.69 -7.19
N VAL A 95 -15.41 -4.45 -8.16
CA VAL A 95 -15.98 -5.75 -8.55
C VAL A 95 -14.85 -6.75 -8.76
N TRP A 96 -14.92 -7.91 -8.11
CA TRP A 96 -13.93 -8.96 -8.25
C TRP A 96 -14.23 -9.88 -9.43
N LEU A 97 -13.18 -10.33 -10.12
CA LEU A 97 -13.31 -11.44 -11.06
C LEU A 97 -13.44 -12.76 -10.29
N GLU A 98 -14.22 -13.70 -10.81
CA GLU A 98 -14.56 -14.96 -10.13
C GLU A 98 -13.36 -15.79 -9.69
N THR A 99 -12.23 -15.68 -10.38
CA THR A 99 -11.01 -16.46 -10.12
C THR A 99 -10.02 -15.79 -9.17
N LYS A 100 -10.33 -14.64 -8.58
CA LYS A 100 -9.37 -13.88 -7.78
C LYS A 100 -8.80 -14.69 -6.62
N LEU A 101 -9.66 -15.24 -5.78
CA LEU A 101 -9.20 -15.97 -4.59
C LEU A 101 -8.47 -17.27 -4.97
N GLU A 102 -8.91 -17.96 -6.01
CA GLU A 102 -8.27 -19.18 -6.53
C GLU A 102 -6.85 -18.90 -7.01
N LEU A 103 -6.67 -17.91 -7.91
CA LEU A 103 -5.36 -17.60 -8.49
C LEU A 103 -4.38 -17.03 -7.44
N CYS A 104 -4.87 -16.17 -6.54
CA CYS A 104 -4.03 -15.66 -5.46
C CYS A 104 -3.61 -16.77 -4.49
N SER A 105 -4.52 -17.67 -4.11
CA SER A 105 -4.21 -18.81 -3.24
C SER A 105 -3.20 -19.75 -3.87
N ALA A 106 -3.37 -20.07 -5.16
CA ALA A 106 -2.43 -20.91 -5.89
C ALA A 106 -1.04 -20.25 -5.99
N ALA A 107 -0.94 -18.93 -6.14
CA ALA A 107 0.32 -18.22 -6.19
C ALA A 107 1.02 -18.17 -4.82
N LEU A 108 0.28 -17.93 -3.71
CA LEU A 108 0.81 -18.00 -2.35
C LEU A 108 1.48 -19.36 -2.09
N GLU A 109 0.77 -20.44 -2.42
CA GLU A 109 1.26 -21.80 -2.22
C GLU A 109 2.44 -22.13 -3.13
N ARG A 110 2.32 -21.86 -4.45
CA ARG A 110 3.35 -22.16 -5.46
C ARG A 110 4.68 -21.48 -5.17
N HIS A 111 4.65 -20.25 -4.66
CA HIS A 111 5.85 -19.46 -4.41
C HIS A 111 6.32 -19.45 -2.96
N GLY A 112 5.56 -20.05 -2.04
CA GLY A 112 5.79 -19.91 -0.60
C GLY A 112 5.83 -18.44 -0.21
N ALA A 113 4.93 -17.64 -0.79
CA ALA A 113 4.86 -16.20 -0.57
C ALA A 113 3.92 -15.89 0.59
N ARG A 114 4.25 -14.84 1.34
CA ARG A 114 3.40 -14.33 2.43
C ARG A 114 2.37 -13.30 1.94
N LEU A 115 2.59 -12.74 0.77
CA LEU A 115 1.74 -11.76 0.13
C LEU A 115 1.70 -12.02 -1.38
N VAL A 116 0.51 -11.93 -1.95
CA VAL A 116 0.28 -11.76 -3.39
C VAL A 116 -0.26 -10.38 -3.64
N VAL A 117 0.29 -9.72 -4.66
CA VAL A 117 -0.24 -8.49 -5.25
C VAL A 117 -0.57 -8.79 -6.71
N HIS A 118 -1.81 -8.56 -7.12
CA HIS A 118 -2.23 -8.71 -8.51
C HIS A 118 -2.51 -7.35 -9.17
N ALA A 119 -2.64 -7.31 -10.49
CA ALA A 119 -3.10 -6.14 -11.19
C ALA A 119 -4.62 -5.95 -11.04
N CYS A 120 -5.10 -4.71 -11.16
CA CYS A 120 -6.51 -4.37 -11.24
C CYS A 120 -6.76 -3.64 -12.55
N GLU A 121 -7.87 -3.92 -13.22
CA GLU A 121 -8.35 -3.13 -14.37
C GLU A 121 -9.01 -1.87 -13.85
N VAL A 122 -8.53 -0.70 -14.26
CA VAL A 122 -9.17 0.57 -13.92
C VAL A 122 -10.38 0.78 -14.82
N VAL A 123 -11.54 0.98 -14.21
CA VAL A 123 -12.82 1.15 -14.92
C VAL A 123 -13.53 2.42 -14.46
N ASP A 124 -14.45 2.92 -15.26
CA ASP A 124 -15.35 3.99 -14.86
C ASP A 124 -16.51 3.47 -13.98
N GLU A 125 -17.45 4.36 -13.59
CA GLU A 125 -18.61 4.00 -12.79
C GLU A 125 -19.47 2.89 -13.41
N ALA A 126 -19.53 2.82 -14.73
CA ALA A 126 -20.31 1.83 -15.49
C ALA A 126 -19.51 0.55 -15.79
N LEU A 127 -18.35 0.37 -15.15
CA LEU A 127 -17.41 -0.74 -15.35
C LEU A 127 -16.79 -0.79 -16.75
N VAL A 128 -16.75 0.32 -17.48
CA VAL A 128 -16.08 0.40 -18.78
C VAL A 128 -14.57 0.59 -18.57
N PRO A 129 -13.70 -0.27 -19.15
CA PRO A 129 -12.26 -0.16 -18.97
C PRO A 129 -11.68 1.17 -19.46
N LEU A 130 -10.82 1.78 -18.64
CA LEU A 130 -10.10 3.01 -18.96
C LEU A 130 -8.70 2.76 -19.57
N GLY A 131 -8.42 1.51 -19.97
CA GLY A 131 -7.20 1.13 -20.70
C GLY A 131 -5.92 1.16 -19.86
N ARG A 132 -6.02 1.09 -18.54
CA ARG A 132 -4.87 1.07 -17.63
C ARG A 132 -5.09 0.06 -16.50
N ALA A 133 -3.97 -0.47 -15.97
CA ALA A 133 -3.99 -1.36 -14.82
C ALA A 133 -3.17 -0.77 -13.66
N VAL A 134 -3.58 -1.07 -12.43
CA VAL A 134 -2.93 -0.64 -11.19
C VAL A 134 -2.86 -1.82 -10.20
N PRO A 135 -1.68 -2.13 -9.63
CA PRO A 135 -0.37 -1.68 -10.10
C PRO A 135 -0.05 -2.24 -11.49
N ALA A 136 0.86 -1.59 -12.22
CA ALA A 136 1.31 -2.11 -13.51
C ALA A 136 2.31 -3.25 -13.29
N ILE A 137 1.87 -4.48 -13.48
CA ILE A 137 2.67 -5.71 -13.35
C ILE A 137 2.74 -6.35 -14.74
N PRO A 138 3.87 -6.20 -15.46
CA PRO A 138 3.98 -6.68 -16.84
C PRO A 138 4.13 -8.20 -16.95
N GLU A 139 4.68 -8.84 -15.92
CA GLU A 139 4.91 -10.29 -15.87
C GLU A 139 4.89 -10.79 -14.43
N GLU A 140 4.60 -12.08 -14.26
CA GLU A 140 4.65 -12.73 -12.95
C GLU A 140 6.08 -12.69 -12.40
N ARG A 141 6.22 -12.30 -11.13
CA ARG A 141 7.52 -12.27 -10.46
C ARG A 141 7.39 -12.50 -8.96
N VAL A 142 8.46 -12.97 -8.36
CA VAL A 142 8.58 -13.12 -6.90
C VAL A 142 9.70 -12.21 -6.40
N ALA A 143 9.42 -11.49 -5.34
CA ALA A 143 10.40 -10.70 -4.63
C ALA A 143 10.82 -11.42 -3.34
N GLU A 144 12.12 -11.64 -3.16
CA GLU A 144 12.68 -12.15 -1.92
C GLU A 144 12.56 -11.08 -0.80
N PRO A 145 12.67 -11.48 0.48
CA PRO A 145 12.64 -10.53 1.59
C PRO A 145 13.60 -9.35 1.37
N LEU A 146 13.17 -8.17 1.72
CA LEU A 146 13.93 -6.92 1.59
C LEU A 146 14.31 -6.50 0.16
N THR A 147 13.87 -7.21 -0.90
CA THR A 147 14.19 -6.84 -2.30
C THR A 147 13.15 -5.90 -2.92
N THR A 148 11.91 -5.92 -2.46
CA THR A 148 10.90 -4.92 -2.85
C THR A 148 11.37 -3.52 -2.43
N PRO A 149 11.23 -2.50 -3.28
CA PRO A 149 11.59 -1.13 -2.92
C PRO A 149 10.92 -0.68 -1.61
N ARG A 150 11.62 0.12 -0.81
CA ARG A 150 11.14 0.59 0.51
C ARG A 150 9.86 1.44 0.42
N TRP A 151 9.64 2.10 -0.69
CA TRP A 151 8.46 2.90 -0.99
C TRP A 151 7.64 2.27 -2.13
N ALA A 152 7.59 0.94 -2.19
CA ALA A 152 6.66 0.26 -3.07
C ALA A 152 5.25 0.47 -2.53
N GLU A 153 4.35 0.74 -3.44
CA GLU A 153 2.93 0.93 -3.18
C GLU A 153 2.14 -0.08 -4.02
N ALA A 154 1.08 -0.57 -3.46
CA ALA A 154 0.10 -1.39 -4.16
C ALA A 154 -1.24 -1.23 -3.44
N PRO A 155 -2.36 -1.08 -4.14
CA PRO A 155 -3.66 -0.86 -3.52
C PRO A 155 -4.14 -2.09 -2.74
N GLY A 156 -4.83 -1.86 -1.64
CA GLY A 156 -5.29 -2.91 -0.73
C GLY A 156 -6.11 -3.99 -1.41
N MET A 157 -7.05 -3.60 -2.29
CA MET A 157 -7.90 -4.55 -3.02
C MET A 157 -7.11 -5.49 -3.96
N ALA A 158 -5.87 -5.17 -4.26
CA ALA A 158 -4.97 -6.04 -5.03
C ALA A 158 -4.24 -7.08 -4.17
N MET A 159 -4.47 -7.13 -2.86
CA MET A 159 -3.68 -7.93 -1.91
C MET A 159 -4.45 -9.13 -1.36
N VAL A 160 -3.74 -10.28 -1.32
CA VAL A 160 -4.08 -11.43 -0.48
C VAL A 160 -2.81 -11.84 0.28
N PHE A 161 -2.90 -11.99 1.60
CA PHE A 161 -1.73 -12.14 2.45
C PHE A 161 -1.96 -13.08 3.63
N GLU A 162 -0.87 -13.64 4.18
CA GLU A 162 -0.90 -14.42 5.41
C GLU A 162 -1.35 -13.56 6.60
N ARG A 163 -2.39 -14.00 7.30
CA ARG A 163 -2.98 -13.25 8.43
C ARG A 163 -1.99 -12.95 9.55
N ASP A 164 -1.01 -13.82 9.78
CA ASP A 164 -0.01 -13.62 10.83
C ASP A 164 0.93 -12.43 10.58
N LEU A 165 0.99 -11.89 9.33
CA LEU A 165 1.66 -10.62 9.05
C LEU A 165 1.17 -9.50 9.97
N LEU A 166 -0.11 -9.50 10.33
CA LEU A 166 -0.70 -8.49 11.21
C LEU A 166 -0.13 -8.51 12.64
N SER A 167 0.57 -9.58 13.00
CA SER A 167 1.20 -9.76 14.32
C SER A 167 2.70 -9.48 14.34
N VAL A 168 3.31 -9.17 13.20
CA VAL A 168 4.76 -8.93 13.09
C VAL A 168 5.18 -7.66 13.85
N LEU A 169 4.43 -6.58 13.67
CA LEU A 169 4.61 -5.30 14.36
C LEU A 169 3.24 -4.69 14.68
N PRO A 170 3.10 -3.95 15.79
CA PRO A 170 1.83 -3.32 16.16
C PRO A 170 1.38 -2.27 15.14
N TRP A 171 0.10 -2.29 14.78
CA TRP A 171 -0.50 -1.32 13.86
C TRP A 171 -0.31 0.14 14.32
N GLU A 172 -0.38 0.37 15.64
CA GLU A 172 -0.27 1.67 16.26
C GLU A 172 1.13 2.28 16.12
N SER A 173 2.15 1.44 15.91
CA SER A 173 3.56 1.87 15.75
C SER A 173 3.94 2.20 14.32
N ARG A 174 3.02 2.10 13.35
CA ARG A 174 3.33 2.35 11.94
C ARG A 174 3.89 3.76 11.70
N PRO A 175 4.90 3.89 10.84
CA PRO A 175 5.53 5.16 10.50
C PRO A 175 4.60 6.18 9.87
N SER A 176 5.05 7.42 9.86
CA SER A 176 4.43 8.51 9.09
C SER A 176 4.41 8.21 7.61
N ALA A 177 3.36 8.63 6.91
CA ALA A 177 3.28 8.53 5.46
C ALA A 177 4.17 9.60 4.80
N HIS A 178 4.81 9.25 3.69
CA HIS A 178 5.69 10.17 2.97
C HIS A 178 4.95 11.27 2.18
N HIS A 179 3.62 11.18 2.10
CA HIS A 179 2.78 12.21 1.46
C HIS A 179 2.49 13.40 2.40
N GLY A 180 2.98 13.36 3.63
CA GLY A 180 2.85 14.47 4.60
C GLY A 180 1.55 14.49 5.39
N HIS A 181 0.67 13.52 5.21
CA HIS A 181 -0.62 13.44 5.91
C HIS A 181 -0.77 12.11 6.65
N GLY A 182 -0.70 12.16 7.99
CA GLY A 182 -0.96 11.00 8.83
C GLY A 182 0.14 9.93 8.80
N ARG A 183 -0.27 8.69 9.04
CA ARG A 183 0.59 7.50 9.09
C ARG A 183 0.29 6.59 7.89
N LEU A 184 1.17 5.62 7.63
CA LEU A 184 0.97 4.60 6.58
C LEU A 184 -0.45 4.02 6.62
N LEU A 185 -1.04 3.79 5.47
CA LEU A 185 -2.32 3.11 5.34
C LEU A 185 -2.14 1.58 5.50
N HIS A 186 -3.24 0.86 5.52
CA HIS A 186 -3.29 -0.59 5.75
C HIS A 186 -2.51 -1.39 4.71
N ASP A 187 -2.60 -1.00 3.47
CA ASP A 187 -1.96 -1.62 2.31
C ASP A 187 -0.44 -1.38 2.29
N GLU A 188 0.00 -0.14 2.48
CA GLU A 188 1.43 0.19 2.63
C GLU A 188 2.05 -0.57 3.82
N TRP A 189 1.30 -0.67 4.93
CA TRP A 189 1.73 -1.39 6.12
C TRP A 189 1.91 -2.88 5.87
N VAL A 190 0.89 -3.56 5.31
CA VAL A 190 0.95 -4.99 5.00
C VAL A 190 2.05 -5.30 4.00
N LEU A 191 2.22 -4.47 2.96
CA LEU A 191 3.30 -4.63 1.99
C LEU A 191 4.68 -4.50 2.65
N ALA A 192 4.84 -3.56 3.58
CA ALA A 192 6.09 -3.38 4.32
C ALA A 192 6.38 -4.58 5.25
N LEU A 193 5.38 -5.11 5.94
CA LEU A 193 5.54 -6.29 6.80
C LEU A 193 5.90 -7.55 5.99
N ALA A 194 5.25 -7.76 4.85
CA ALA A 194 5.59 -8.85 3.93
C ALA A 194 7.02 -8.71 3.41
N ARG A 195 7.43 -7.48 3.02
CA ARG A 195 8.80 -7.17 2.60
C ARG A 195 9.84 -7.52 3.68
N LEU A 196 9.53 -7.26 4.94
CA LEU A 196 10.45 -7.54 6.06
C LEU A 196 10.61 -9.04 6.33
N THR A 197 9.55 -9.82 6.15
CA THR A 197 9.46 -11.17 6.75
C THR A 197 9.38 -12.31 5.76
N GLY A 198 9.11 -12.05 4.47
CA GLY A 198 8.92 -13.13 3.52
C GLY A 198 8.93 -12.70 2.07
N ARG A 199 8.55 -13.64 1.22
CA ARG A 199 8.39 -13.42 -0.21
C ARG A 199 7.10 -12.69 -0.52
N ALA A 200 7.10 -11.87 -1.56
CA ALA A 200 5.90 -11.31 -2.16
C ALA A 200 5.84 -11.72 -3.65
N ALA A 201 4.73 -12.30 -4.07
CA ALA A 201 4.47 -12.64 -5.46
C ALA A 201 3.63 -11.52 -6.11
N PHE A 202 3.92 -11.23 -7.37
CA PHE A 202 3.25 -10.20 -8.17
C PHE A 202 2.70 -10.84 -9.42
N LEU A 203 1.36 -10.76 -9.62
CA LEU A 203 0.65 -11.37 -10.73
C LEU A 203 0.19 -10.32 -11.74
N PRO A 204 0.40 -10.54 -13.06
CA PRO A 204 -0.09 -9.64 -14.10
C PRO A 204 -1.61 -9.71 -14.30
N ASP A 205 -2.26 -10.72 -13.74
CA ASP A 205 -3.69 -10.97 -13.87
C ASP A 205 -4.48 -9.81 -13.26
N ARG A 206 -5.45 -9.29 -14.02
CA ARG A 206 -6.34 -8.21 -13.58
C ARG A 206 -7.55 -8.83 -12.92
N LEU A 207 -7.48 -9.01 -11.60
CA LEU A 207 -8.46 -9.79 -10.84
C LEU A 207 -9.52 -8.93 -10.14
N VAL A 208 -9.44 -7.61 -10.27
CA VAL A 208 -10.41 -6.64 -9.77
C VAL A 208 -10.68 -5.58 -10.84
N LEU A 209 -11.94 -5.23 -11.01
CA LEU A 209 -12.39 -4.03 -11.70
C LEU A 209 -12.36 -2.88 -10.68
N TYR A 210 -11.29 -2.08 -10.71
CA TYR A 210 -11.10 -0.95 -9.82
C TYR A 210 -11.89 0.24 -10.32
N ARG A 211 -13.01 0.53 -9.66
CA ARG A 211 -13.97 1.56 -10.06
C ARG A 211 -13.48 2.96 -9.72
N GLN A 212 -13.58 3.87 -10.68
CA GLN A 212 -13.32 5.28 -10.49
C GLN A 212 -14.62 6.06 -10.51
N HIS A 213 -14.86 6.85 -9.44
CA HIS A 213 -16.00 7.74 -9.28
C HIS A 213 -15.61 8.96 -8.45
N GLU A 214 -16.48 9.99 -8.38
CA GLU A 214 -16.17 11.29 -7.78
C GLU A 214 -15.88 11.24 -6.27
N VAL A 215 -16.27 10.19 -5.57
CA VAL A 215 -16.16 10.06 -4.10
C VAL A 215 -15.09 9.06 -3.65
N ASN A 216 -14.23 8.54 -4.55
CA ASN A 216 -13.10 7.71 -4.14
C ASN A 216 -12.23 8.48 -3.15
N VAL A 217 -11.88 7.84 -2.02
CA VAL A 217 -11.00 8.44 -1.00
C VAL A 217 -9.61 8.67 -1.56
N GLU A 218 -9.12 7.71 -2.37
CA GLU A 218 -7.91 7.83 -3.17
C GLU A 218 -8.24 7.37 -4.59
N GLY A 219 -8.42 8.34 -5.47
CA GLY A 219 -8.46 8.05 -6.91
C GLY A 219 -7.09 7.58 -7.40
N THR A 220 -7.04 6.78 -8.49
CA THR A 220 -5.78 6.59 -9.19
C THR A 220 -5.20 7.96 -9.52
N PRO A 221 -3.89 8.21 -9.26
CA PRO A 221 -3.29 9.48 -9.62
C PRO A 221 -3.64 9.78 -11.06
N GLU A 222 -4.38 10.85 -11.30
CA GLU A 222 -4.54 11.34 -12.67
C GLU A 222 -3.14 11.58 -13.23
N PRO A 223 -2.92 11.29 -14.53
CA PRO A 223 -1.64 11.62 -15.18
C PRO A 223 -1.29 13.12 -15.06
N SER A 224 -2.28 13.95 -14.73
CA SER A 224 -2.19 15.39 -14.53
C SER A 224 -1.83 15.82 -13.11
N ARG A 225 -1.89 14.95 -12.08
CA ARG A 225 -1.39 15.32 -10.76
C ARG A 225 0.13 15.21 -10.82
N PRO A 226 0.86 16.34 -10.88
CA PRO A 226 2.32 16.25 -10.87
C PRO A 226 2.71 15.50 -9.59
N PRO A 227 3.61 14.51 -9.69
CA PRO A 227 4.20 13.94 -8.50
C PRO A 227 4.72 15.12 -7.68
N LEU A 228 4.56 15.07 -6.36
CA LEU A 228 5.10 16.08 -5.43
C LEU A 228 6.42 16.59 -6.01
N ALA A 229 6.48 17.87 -6.35
CA ALA A 229 7.64 18.44 -7.02
C ALA A 229 8.87 18.01 -6.23
N ILE A 230 9.80 17.32 -6.88
CA ILE A 230 10.99 16.77 -6.20
C ILE A 230 11.81 17.97 -5.70
N GLY A 231 11.54 18.39 -4.48
CA GLY A 231 12.14 19.54 -3.80
C GLY A 231 12.59 19.20 -2.39
N ALA A 232 13.01 20.18 -1.64
CA ALA A 232 13.48 20.00 -0.26
C ALA A 232 12.42 19.33 0.62
N GLU A 233 11.15 19.72 0.48
CA GLU A 233 10.05 19.18 1.26
C GLU A 233 9.82 17.68 0.99
N TYR A 234 9.83 17.26 -0.27
CA TYR A 234 9.75 15.84 -0.65
C TYR A 234 10.80 14.98 0.09
N TYR A 235 12.05 15.46 0.15
CA TYR A 235 13.11 14.73 0.84
C TYR A 235 12.97 14.78 2.36
N ARG A 236 12.46 15.90 2.93
CA ARG A 236 12.21 16.00 4.38
C ARG A 236 11.13 15.02 4.83
N LEU A 237 10.02 14.91 4.10
CA LEU A 237 8.95 13.96 4.43
C LEU A 237 9.43 12.51 4.38
N ARG A 238 10.19 12.14 3.34
CA ARG A 238 10.78 10.81 3.24
C ARG A 238 11.86 10.55 4.30
N SER A 239 12.61 11.56 4.69
CA SER A 239 13.57 11.45 5.81
C SER A 239 12.86 11.20 7.13
N ALA A 240 11.77 11.91 7.40
CA ALA A 240 10.96 11.70 8.60
C ALA A 240 10.42 10.26 8.65
N GLN A 241 9.80 9.79 7.58
CA GLN A 241 9.34 8.41 7.48
C GLN A 241 10.48 7.39 7.68
N ALA A 242 11.64 7.65 7.08
CA ALA A 242 12.80 6.76 7.23
C ALA A 242 13.32 6.73 8.68
N ARG A 243 13.23 7.83 9.43
CA ARG A 243 13.55 7.88 10.87
C ARG A 243 12.56 7.08 11.69
N ASP A 244 11.27 7.22 11.42
CA ASP A 244 10.23 6.43 12.10
C ASP A 244 10.47 4.92 11.90
N TRP A 245 10.83 4.48 10.67
CA TRP A 245 11.20 3.11 10.40
C TRP A 245 12.49 2.69 11.14
N ALA A 246 13.50 3.56 11.18
CA ALA A 246 14.75 3.29 11.86
C ALA A 246 14.52 3.09 13.37
N GLU A 247 13.68 3.92 13.98
CA GLU A 247 13.30 3.82 15.39
C GLU A 247 12.50 2.53 15.65
N LEU A 248 11.49 2.26 14.84
CA LEU A 248 10.63 1.08 14.98
C LEU A 248 11.40 -0.24 14.86
N LEU A 249 12.40 -0.30 13.97
CA LEU A 249 13.17 -1.52 13.68
C LEU A 249 14.53 -1.56 14.40
N GLY A 250 14.90 -0.51 15.14
CA GLY A 250 16.24 -0.34 15.72
C GLY A 250 16.61 -1.43 16.73
N ASP A 251 15.63 -2.00 17.43
CA ASP A 251 15.80 -3.08 18.38
C ASP A 251 15.13 -4.37 17.87
N GLY A 252 15.77 -5.52 18.06
CA GLY A 252 15.20 -6.82 17.77
C GLY A 252 15.61 -7.43 16.42
N PRO A 253 14.78 -8.30 15.82
CA PRO A 253 15.17 -9.14 14.69
C PRO A 253 15.40 -8.37 13.38
N PHE A 254 14.98 -7.11 13.30
CA PHE A 254 15.11 -6.25 12.13
C PHE A 254 16.11 -5.10 12.29
N ALA A 255 16.99 -5.15 13.30
CA ALA A 255 17.93 -4.06 13.63
C ALA A 255 18.85 -3.65 12.46
N ASP A 256 19.27 -4.60 11.62
CA ASP A 256 20.08 -4.31 10.42
C ASP A 256 19.29 -3.47 9.40
N GLU A 257 18.01 -3.76 9.22
CA GLU A 257 17.13 -2.97 8.36
C GLU A 257 16.82 -1.61 9.00
N GLY A 258 16.66 -1.53 10.31
CA GLY A 258 16.55 -0.27 11.06
C GLY A 258 17.78 0.62 10.83
N SER A 259 18.98 0.05 10.91
CA SER A 259 20.22 0.75 10.59
C SER A 259 20.30 1.22 9.13
N ALA A 260 19.77 0.43 8.19
CA ALA A 260 19.68 0.82 6.78
C ALA A 260 18.72 1.99 6.56
N TRP A 261 17.58 2.01 7.26
CA TRP A 261 16.65 3.14 7.24
C TRP A 261 17.26 4.40 7.85
N ALA A 262 18.03 4.30 8.94
CA ALA A 262 18.74 5.44 9.52
C ALA A 262 19.74 6.07 8.54
N ARG A 263 20.56 5.26 7.87
CA ARG A 263 21.48 5.75 6.82
C ARG A 263 20.73 6.41 5.66
N LEU A 264 19.59 5.87 5.28
CA LEU A 264 18.74 6.45 4.24
C LEU A 264 18.16 7.80 4.65
N ALA A 265 17.73 7.95 5.91
CA ALA A 265 17.25 9.21 6.46
C ALA A 265 18.33 10.30 6.37
N ASP A 266 19.57 9.99 6.76
CA ASP A 266 20.69 10.93 6.67
C ASP A 266 20.98 11.34 5.22
N ALA A 267 20.90 10.39 4.28
CA ALA A 267 21.07 10.67 2.87
C ALA A 267 19.96 11.59 2.30
N LEU A 268 18.72 11.38 2.74
CA LEU A 268 17.56 12.19 2.37
C LEU A 268 17.64 13.60 2.94
N ASP A 269 18.07 13.76 4.19
CA ASP A 269 18.30 15.08 4.80
C ASP A 269 19.36 15.88 4.03
N LEU A 270 20.45 15.22 3.64
CA LEU A 270 21.49 15.86 2.85
C LEU A 270 20.95 16.34 1.49
N ARG A 271 20.09 15.55 0.85
CA ARG A 271 19.40 15.93 -0.39
C ARG A 271 18.39 17.04 -0.18
N ALA A 272 17.65 17.04 0.92
CA ALA A 272 16.75 18.14 1.27
C ALA A 272 17.51 19.48 1.32
N LEU A 273 18.72 19.47 1.93
CA LEU A 273 19.58 20.67 1.98
C LEU A 273 20.14 21.08 0.61
N VAL A 274 20.43 20.13 -0.29
CA VAL A 274 20.85 20.42 -1.68
C VAL A 274 19.70 21.04 -2.48
N HIS A 275 18.48 20.63 -2.24
CA HIS A 275 17.26 21.11 -2.90
C HIS A 275 16.65 22.38 -2.26
N ASP A 276 17.22 22.87 -1.15
CA ASP A 276 16.74 24.06 -0.45
C ASP A 276 17.13 25.32 -1.23
N SER A 277 16.14 25.97 -1.87
CA SER A 277 16.32 27.17 -2.70
C SER A 277 16.84 28.38 -1.91
N ASP A 278 16.59 28.42 -0.61
CA ASP A 278 17.02 29.52 0.26
C ASP A 278 18.54 29.51 0.52
N ARG A 279 19.19 28.40 0.15
CA ARG A 279 20.64 28.25 0.25
C ARG A 279 21.33 28.70 -1.04
N GLY A 280 22.35 29.56 -0.89
CA GLY A 280 23.16 30.00 -2.02
C GLY A 280 23.85 28.84 -2.77
N ARG A 281 24.11 29.00 -4.06
CA ARG A 281 24.70 27.97 -4.96
C ARG A 281 25.98 27.35 -4.40
N ILE A 282 26.88 28.14 -3.80
CA ILE A 282 28.16 27.64 -3.23
C ILE A 282 27.89 26.67 -2.08
N ALA A 283 26.95 27.02 -1.18
CA ALA A 283 26.58 26.15 -0.06
C ALA A 283 25.96 24.83 -0.58
N ARG A 284 25.07 24.89 -1.56
CA ARG A 284 24.45 23.71 -2.17
C ARG A 284 25.48 22.83 -2.91
N ALA A 285 26.45 23.42 -3.61
CA ALA A 285 27.55 22.70 -4.25
C ALA A 285 28.43 21.96 -3.23
N SER A 286 28.73 22.60 -2.10
CA SER A 286 29.48 21.98 -0.99
C SER A 286 28.71 20.79 -0.38
N LEU A 287 27.40 20.93 -0.20
CA LEU A 287 26.51 19.84 0.27
C LEU A 287 26.46 18.69 -0.70
N LEU A 288 26.35 18.96 -2.01
CA LEU A 288 26.36 17.95 -3.06
C LEU A 288 27.69 17.18 -3.05
N GLY A 289 28.82 17.88 -2.89
CA GLY A 289 30.13 17.25 -2.77
C GLY A 289 30.26 16.34 -1.52
N ARG A 290 29.66 16.75 -0.38
CA ARG A 290 29.59 15.90 0.83
C ARG A 290 28.73 14.66 0.59
N ALA A 291 27.55 14.83 -0.02
CA ALA A 291 26.63 13.75 -0.34
C ALA A 291 27.30 12.72 -1.27
N ALA A 292 28.01 13.18 -2.29
CA ALA A 292 28.72 12.31 -3.22
C ALA A 292 29.84 11.50 -2.53
N ARG A 293 30.67 12.14 -1.68
CA ARG A 293 31.72 11.46 -0.92
C ARG A 293 31.15 10.51 0.14
N GLY A 294 30.04 10.87 0.78
CA GLY A 294 29.33 10.06 1.76
C GLY A 294 28.60 8.85 1.18
N GLY A 295 28.64 8.66 -0.13
CA GLY A 295 28.08 7.49 -0.78
C GLY A 295 26.57 7.56 -1.07
N VAL A 296 25.93 8.74 -0.88
CA VAL A 296 24.50 8.97 -1.18
C VAL A 296 24.11 8.59 -2.61
N TYR A 297 25.07 8.67 -3.56
CA TYR A 297 24.86 8.39 -4.98
C TYR A 297 25.53 7.07 -5.46
N ARG A 298 25.85 6.15 -4.57
CA ARG A 298 26.42 4.85 -4.98
C ARG A 298 25.45 4.06 -5.86
N PRO A 299 25.90 3.52 -7.02
CA PRO A 299 24.98 3.00 -8.05
C PRO A 299 24.30 1.68 -7.71
N ARG A 300 24.76 0.93 -6.71
CA ARG A 300 24.33 -0.45 -6.42
C ARG A 300 23.93 -0.69 -4.96
N SER A 301 23.88 0.31 -4.11
CA SER A 301 23.34 0.14 -2.77
C SER A 301 21.80 0.27 -2.81
N ARG A 302 21.07 -0.55 -2.05
CA ARG A 302 19.62 -0.39 -1.82
C ARG A 302 19.26 1.02 -1.27
N GLU A 303 20.26 1.78 -0.85
CA GLU A 303 20.18 3.07 -0.19
C GLU A 303 20.66 4.24 -1.07
N GLY A 304 21.30 3.97 -2.22
CA GLY A 304 21.90 5.00 -3.06
C GLY A 304 20.97 5.50 -4.16
N PHE A 305 21.05 6.80 -4.43
CA PHE A 305 20.24 7.45 -5.49
C PHE A 305 20.85 7.33 -6.88
N GLY A 306 22.00 6.70 -7.01
CA GLY A 306 22.69 6.43 -8.26
C GLY A 306 23.18 7.68 -9.01
N VAL A 307 23.84 7.44 -10.16
CA VAL A 307 24.42 8.50 -11.00
C VAL A 307 23.33 9.46 -11.54
N ARG A 308 22.14 8.95 -11.88
CA ARG A 308 21.03 9.79 -12.35
C ARG A 308 20.57 10.79 -11.28
N GLY A 309 20.53 10.38 -10.02
CA GLY A 309 20.25 11.26 -8.89
C GLY A 309 21.31 12.35 -8.75
N LEU A 310 22.59 11.98 -8.80
CA LEU A 310 23.70 12.94 -8.75
C LEU A 310 23.63 13.97 -9.88
N LEU A 311 23.41 13.52 -11.12
CA LEU A 311 23.31 14.44 -12.27
C LEU A 311 22.14 15.40 -12.16
N ARG A 312 20.98 14.94 -11.65
CA ARG A 312 19.82 15.80 -11.41
C ARG A 312 20.14 16.87 -10.35
N ASP A 313 20.71 16.46 -9.22
CA ASP A 313 21.03 17.37 -8.13
C ASP A 313 22.13 18.36 -8.53
N ALA A 314 23.09 17.93 -9.34
CA ALA A 314 24.12 18.81 -9.92
C ALA A 314 23.51 19.86 -10.87
N ALA A 315 22.63 19.44 -11.77
CA ALA A 315 21.93 20.35 -12.69
C ALA A 315 21.10 21.39 -11.94
N LEU A 316 20.42 20.99 -10.85
CA LEU A 316 19.67 21.88 -9.97
C LEU A 316 20.57 22.96 -9.33
N VAL A 317 21.73 22.54 -8.82
CA VAL A 317 22.70 23.49 -8.21
C VAL A 317 23.25 24.47 -9.24
N VAL A 318 23.58 23.99 -10.46
CA VAL A 318 24.11 24.83 -11.54
C VAL A 318 23.06 25.82 -12.05
N SER A 319 21.81 25.38 -12.25
CA SER A 319 20.72 26.23 -12.76
C SER A 319 20.28 27.32 -11.75
N GLY A 320 20.54 27.09 -10.47
CA GLY A 320 20.13 28.00 -9.40
C GLY A 320 18.63 27.99 -9.10
N ARG A 321 17.92 26.98 -9.59
CA ARG A 321 16.48 26.76 -9.33
C ARG A 321 16.26 26.07 -7.99
#